data_6bcdcfa19d0073989370baeaba3afb1d
#
_entry.id   6bcdcfa19d0073989370baeaba3afb1d
#
_cell.length_a   1.000
_cell.length_b   1.000
_cell.length_c   1.000
_cell.angle_alpha   90.00
_cell.angle_beta   90.00
_cell.angle_gamma   90.00
#
_symmetry.space_group_name_H-M   'P 1'
#
loop_
_entity.id
_entity.type
_entity.pdbx_description
1 polymer ?
#
loop_
_entity_poly.entity_id
_entity_poly.type
_entity_poly.pdbx_seq_one_letter_code
_entity_poly.pdbx_strand_id
1 'polypeptide(L)'
;MATGRECYHCKQWIEKGEEHDCWTTTEAALTADLSEDLQDAWQRLRETAVEFGEQRIYASLRSIMFSRKSCYFFVRPKRSFLEICVFLPRTIKAPQVKKSVQSSKSKVANLIQVRHRDEVESPLTDWLQEAYDFNVVAQVAPMKGRPTNTGRSPATLKATRAGAGKKKAERAAAKKR
;
A
#
# COMPACT_ATOMS: atom_id res chain seq x y z
N MET A 1 -33.08 -8.91 14.33
CA MET A 1 -32.22 -8.53 13.21
C MET A 1 -30.79 -8.63 13.68
N ALA A 2 -30.00 -9.47 13.06
CA ALA A 2 -28.60 -9.63 13.42
C ALA A 2 -27.84 -8.33 13.13
N THR A 3 -27.43 -7.62 14.17
CA THR A 3 -26.63 -6.40 14.05
C THR A 3 -25.15 -6.80 14.06
N GLY A 4 -24.53 -6.81 12.92
CA GLY A 4 -23.12 -7.10 12.73
C GLY A 4 -22.55 -6.31 11.55
N ARG A 5 -21.29 -6.53 11.23
CA ARG A 5 -20.60 -5.94 10.07
C ARG A 5 -19.75 -6.99 9.37
N GLU A 6 -19.59 -6.87 8.07
CA GLU A 6 -18.61 -7.64 7.32
C GLU A 6 -17.21 -7.07 7.57
N CYS A 7 -16.24 -7.95 7.85
CA CYS A 7 -14.85 -7.53 7.97
C CYS A 7 -14.30 -7.13 6.61
N TYR A 8 -13.76 -5.93 6.51
CA TYR A 8 -13.14 -5.43 5.29
C TYR A 8 -11.99 -6.33 4.79
N HIS A 9 -11.22 -6.94 5.71
CA HIS A 9 -10.02 -7.72 5.38
C HIS A 9 -10.32 -9.18 5.01
N CYS A 10 -11.10 -9.90 5.87
CA CYS A 10 -11.33 -11.33 5.69
C CYS A 10 -12.72 -11.69 5.14
N LYS A 11 -13.59 -10.68 4.98
CA LYS A 11 -14.97 -10.83 4.48
C LYS A 11 -15.88 -11.70 5.35
N GLN A 12 -15.47 -12.00 6.58
CA GLN A 12 -16.31 -12.69 7.55
C GLN A 12 -17.30 -11.73 8.19
N TRP A 13 -18.48 -12.24 8.49
CA TRP A 13 -19.50 -11.52 9.26
C TRP A 13 -19.11 -11.52 10.74
N ILE A 14 -19.08 -10.36 11.37
CA ILE A 14 -18.74 -10.13 12.77
C ILE A 14 -19.97 -9.63 13.48
N GLU A 15 -20.42 -10.29 14.54
CA GLU A 15 -21.54 -9.83 15.34
C GLU A 15 -21.17 -8.60 16.17
N LYS A 16 -22.17 -7.82 16.54
CA LYS A 16 -21.96 -6.60 17.34
C LYS A 16 -21.44 -6.96 18.73
N GLY A 17 -20.22 -6.52 19.03
CA GLY A 17 -19.56 -6.79 20.32
C GLY A 17 -18.62 -7.99 20.30
N GLU A 18 -18.52 -8.70 19.19
CA GLU A 18 -17.53 -9.77 19.01
C GLU A 18 -16.15 -9.17 18.72
N GLU A 19 -15.15 -9.60 19.48
CA GLU A 19 -13.74 -9.33 19.15
C GLU A 19 -13.36 -10.19 17.95
N HIS A 20 -12.95 -9.56 16.89
CA HIS A 20 -12.58 -10.23 15.64
C HIS A 20 -11.10 -10.04 15.36
N ASP A 21 -10.36 -11.13 15.44
CA ASP A 21 -9.03 -11.24 14.88
C ASP A 21 -9.13 -11.73 13.43
N CYS A 22 -9.02 -10.80 12.49
CA CYS A 22 -9.07 -11.13 11.07
C CYS A 22 -7.75 -11.64 10.49
N TRP A 23 -6.75 -11.77 11.32
CA TRP A 23 -5.47 -12.36 10.97
C TRP A 23 -5.60 -13.88 11.02
N THR A 24 -6.08 -14.47 9.93
CA THR A 24 -6.29 -15.92 9.83
C THR A 24 -4.98 -16.71 9.72
N THR A 25 -3.82 -16.04 9.73
CA THR A 25 -2.51 -16.66 9.60
C THR A 25 -1.49 -16.01 10.54
N THR A 26 -0.41 -16.72 10.80
CA THR A 26 0.71 -16.26 11.63
C THR A 26 2.01 -16.26 10.82
N GLU A 27 3.03 -15.55 11.31
CA GLU A 27 4.38 -15.61 10.72
C GLU A 27 4.86 -17.07 10.63
N ALA A 28 4.69 -17.82 11.73
CA ALA A 28 5.09 -19.23 11.79
C ALA A 28 4.39 -20.11 10.74
N ALA A 29 3.08 -19.91 10.55
CA ALA A 29 2.33 -20.65 9.54
C ALA A 29 2.78 -20.33 8.11
N LEU A 30 3.13 -19.06 7.84
CA LEU A 30 3.59 -18.64 6.51
C LEU A 30 5.02 -19.09 6.19
N THR A 31 5.82 -19.41 7.21
CA THR A 31 7.23 -19.79 7.06
C THR A 31 7.49 -21.28 7.31
N ALA A 32 6.47 -22.03 7.73
CA ALA A 32 6.61 -23.45 8.10
C ALA A 32 7.12 -24.34 6.96
N ASP A 33 6.69 -24.06 5.72
CA ASP A 33 7.02 -24.86 4.53
C ASP A 33 8.27 -24.35 3.77
N LEU A 34 8.99 -23.39 4.33
CA LEU A 34 10.22 -22.88 3.73
C LEU A 34 11.36 -23.90 3.87
N SER A 35 12.24 -23.95 2.86
CA SER A 35 13.52 -24.67 2.99
C SER A 35 14.38 -24.05 4.09
N GLU A 36 15.33 -24.80 4.59
CA GLU A 36 16.27 -24.34 5.63
C GLU A 36 16.96 -23.03 5.24
N ASP A 37 17.49 -22.93 4.01
CA ASP A 37 18.11 -21.71 3.48
C ASP A 37 17.16 -20.50 3.50
N LEU A 38 15.87 -20.72 3.19
CA LEU A 38 14.88 -19.66 3.19
C LEU A 38 14.41 -19.31 4.61
N GLN A 39 14.41 -20.25 5.52
CA GLN A 39 14.15 -19.99 6.94
C GLN A 39 15.27 -19.14 7.54
N ASP A 40 16.53 -19.44 7.23
CA ASP A 40 17.69 -18.65 7.63
C ASP A 40 17.63 -17.24 7.05
N ALA A 41 17.30 -17.12 5.77
CA ALA A 41 17.14 -15.83 5.11
C ALA A 41 16.00 -15.01 5.74
N TRP A 42 14.88 -15.68 6.06
CA TRP A 42 13.74 -15.05 6.74
C TRP A 42 14.14 -14.56 8.14
N GLN A 43 14.79 -15.40 8.92
CA GLN A 43 15.22 -15.04 10.27
C GLN A 43 16.17 -13.84 10.24
N ARG A 44 17.18 -13.86 9.37
CA ARG A 44 18.11 -12.74 9.19
C ARG A 44 17.41 -11.44 8.82
N LEU A 45 16.47 -11.51 7.87
CA LEU A 45 15.68 -10.36 7.43
C LEU A 45 14.84 -9.77 8.58
N ARG A 46 14.21 -10.65 9.36
CA ARG A 46 13.38 -10.25 10.50
C ARG A 46 14.20 -9.61 11.61
N GLU A 47 15.35 -10.20 11.94
CA GLU A 47 16.29 -9.65 12.93
C GLU A 47 16.77 -8.26 12.51
N THR A 48 17.23 -8.11 11.27
CA THR A 48 17.65 -6.83 10.71
C THR A 48 16.54 -5.78 10.79
N ALA A 49 15.31 -6.16 10.45
CA ALA A 49 14.19 -5.23 10.52
C ALA A 49 13.87 -4.80 11.96
N VAL A 50 13.98 -5.70 12.93
CA VAL A 50 13.75 -5.40 14.36
C VAL A 50 14.80 -4.42 14.89
N GLU A 51 16.03 -4.46 14.41
CA GLU A 51 17.11 -3.53 14.79
C GLU A 51 16.82 -2.06 14.39
N PHE A 52 15.96 -1.82 13.40
CA PHE A 52 15.60 -0.46 12.99
C PHE A 52 14.82 0.32 14.07
N GLY A 53 14.14 -0.39 14.99
CA GLY A 53 13.43 0.21 16.11
C GLY A 53 11.95 -0.17 16.18
N GLU A 54 11.15 0.68 16.82
CA GLU A 54 9.75 0.41 17.08
C GLU A 54 8.94 0.26 15.79
N GLN A 55 8.25 -0.87 15.68
CA GLN A 55 7.43 -1.22 14.53
C GLN A 55 6.41 -2.30 14.89
N ARG A 56 5.46 -2.48 14.02
CA ARG A 56 4.45 -3.54 14.09
C ARG A 56 4.71 -4.57 13.00
N ILE A 57 4.90 -5.83 13.40
CA ILE A 57 5.07 -6.97 12.49
C ILE A 57 3.82 -7.85 12.63
N TYR A 58 3.19 -8.19 11.52
CA TYR A 58 1.98 -9.01 11.53
C TYR A 58 1.80 -9.74 10.21
N ALA A 59 1.24 -10.95 10.29
CA ALA A 59 0.88 -11.74 9.13
C ALA A 59 -0.49 -11.32 8.59
N SER A 60 -0.66 -11.31 7.29
CA SER A 60 -1.90 -10.99 6.60
C SER A 60 -2.03 -11.82 5.33
N LEU A 61 -2.96 -12.76 5.30
CA LEU A 61 -3.19 -13.68 4.19
C LEU A 61 -1.93 -14.47 3.79
N ARG A 62 -1.14 -13.94 2.85
CA ARG A 62 0.07 -14.58 2.31
C ARG A 62 1.32 -13.73 2.50
N SER A 63 1.24 -12.70 3.29
CA SER A 63 2.29 -11.72 3.46
C SER A 63 2.56 -11.43 4.93
N ILE A 64 3.81 -11.21 5.27
CA ILE A 64 4.21 -10.70 6.56
C ILE A 64 4.53 -9.23 6.38
N MET A 65 3.81 -8.38 7.08
CA MET A 65 3.82 -6.93 6.94
C MET A 65 4.68 -6.30 8.03
N PHE A 66 5.52 -5.37 7.64
CA PHE A 66 6.34 -4.55 8.53
C PHE A 66 5.86 -3.10 8.42
N SER A 67 5.35 -2.58 9.52
CA SER A 67 4.70 -1.28 9.55
C SER A 67 5.16 -0.47 10.74
N ARG A 68 5.42 0.80 10.52
CA ARG A 68 5.60 1.78 11.58
C ARG A 68 4.31 2.59 11.76
N LYS A 69 4.07 3.59 10.98
CA LYS A 69 2.75 4.25 10.85
C LYS A 69 2.01 3.78 9.59
N SER A 70 2.75 3.38 8.57
CA SER A 70 2.26 2.67 7.39
C SER A 70 3.22 1.53 7.06
N CYS A 71 2.77 0.60 6.24
CA CYS A 71 3.65 -0.47 5.75
C CYS A 71 4.81 0.13 4.96
N TYR A 72 6.03 -0.21 5.34
CA TYR A 72 7.24 0.22 4.64
C TYR A 72 7.88 -0.91 3.83
N PHE A 73 7.66 -2.17 4.20
CA PHE A 73 7.85 -3.32 3.34
C PHE A 73 6.99 -4.50 3.80
N PHE A 74 6.84 -5.48 2.95
CA PHE A 74 6.26 -6.77 3.29
C PHE A 74 7.02 -7.90 2.61
N VAL A 75 6.88 -9.09 3.16
CA VAL A 75 7.47 -10.33 2.65
C VAL A 75 6.37 -11.31 2.31
N ARG A 76 6.45 -11.91 1.12
CA ARG A 76 5.63 -13.04 0.71
C ARG A 76 6.52 -14.27 0.60
N PRO A 77 6.48 -15.19 1.54
CA PRO A 77 7.17 -16.44 1.41
C PRO A 77 6.63 -17.23 0.20
N LYS A 78 7.54 -17.65 -0.66
CA LYS A 78 7.28 -18.53 -1.81
C LYS A 78 8.09 -19.80 -1.61
N ARG A 79 7.73 -20.85 -2.34
CA ARG A 79 8.39 -22.16 -2.21
C ARG A 79 9.90 -22.12 -2.47
N SER A 80 10.37 -21.22 -3.35
CA SER A 80 11.76 -21.16 -3.81
C SER A 80 12.47 -19.82 -3.60
N PHE A 81 11.78 -18.83 -3.00
CA PHE A 81 12.35 -17.52 -2.68
C PHE A 81 11.43 -16.74 -1.73
N LEU A 82 11.98 -15.73 -1.09
CA LEU A 82 11.22 -14.71 -0.40
C LEU A 82 11.01 -13.53 -1.35
N GLU A 83 9.76 -13.20 -1.63
CA GLU A 83 9.40 -11.99 -2.38
C GLU A 83 9.27 -10.83 -1.41
N ILE A 84 10.18 -9.89 -1.49
CA ILE A 84 10.20 -8.69 -0.65
C ILE A 84 9.70 -7.51 -1.47
N CYS A 85 8.71 -6.79 -0.97
CA CYS A 85 8.23 -5.56 -1.58
C CYS A 85 8.57 -4.37 -0.68
N VAL A 86 9.50 -3.52 -1.12
CA VAL A 86 9.96 -2.33 -0.39
C VAL A 86 9.33 -1.08 -0.98
N PHE A 87 8.76 -0.24 -0.12
CA PHE A 87 8.13 1.02 -0.52
C PHE A 87 9.08 2.20 -0.31
N LEU A 88 9.58 2.74 -1.41
CA LEU A 88 10.49 3.88 -1.44
C LEU A 88 9.91 5.03 -2.27
N PRO A 89 10.39 6.27 -2.11
CA PRO A 89 9.99 7.38 -2.97
C PRO A 89 10.59 7.29 -4.38
N ARG A 90 11.39 6.27 -4.66
CA ARG A 90 12.13 6.09 -5.91
C ARG A 90 12.11 4.65 -6.40
N THR A 91 12.38 4.48 -7.66
CA THR A 91 12.68 3.18 -8.28
C THR A 91 14.12 2.77 -7.96
N ILE A 92 14.30 1.53 -7.54
CA ILE A 92 15.63 0.93 -7.38
C ILE A 92 16.04 0.27 -8.70
N LYS A 93 17.23 0.61 -9.18
CA LYS A 93 17.84 -0.02 -10.37
C LYS A 93 18.97 -0.95 -9.90
N ALA A 94 18.64 -2.19 -9.61
CA ALA A 94 19.61 -3.20 -9.20
C ALA A 94 19.19 -4.58 -9.72
N PRO A 95 20.14 -5.51 -9.92
CA PRO A 95 19.86 -6.86 -10.47
C PRO A 95 18.86 -7.67 -9.64
N GLN A 96 18.85 -7.45 -8.32
CA GLN A 96 17.95 -8.13 -7.38
C GLN A 96 16.50 -7.66 -7.50
N VAL A 97 16.27 -6.46 -8.06
CA VAL A 97 14.94 -5.89 -8.24
C VAL A 97 14.31 -6.44 -9.51
N LYS A 98 13.27 -7.21 -9.38
CA LYS A 98 12.57 -7.84 -10.51
C LYS A 98 11.55 -6.91 -11.15
N LYS A 99 10.95 -6.04 -10.36
CA LYS A 99 9.92 -5.13 -10.84
C LYS A 99 9.79 -3.92 -9.90
N SER A 100 9.55 -2.76 -10.47
CA SER A 100 9.17 -1.55 -9.73
C SER A 100 7.86 -1.02 -10.30
N VAL A 101 6.92 -0.69 -9.42
CA VAL A 101 5.59 -0.21 -9.78
C VAL A 101 5.21 0.97 -8.91
N GLN A 102 4.67 2.02 -9.51
CA GLN A 102 4.12 3.14 -8.74
C GLN A 102 2.95 2.65 -7.88
N SER A 103 3.09 2.75 -6.57
CA SER A 103 2.07 2.33 -5.61
C SER A 103 1.17 3.49 -5.18
N SER A 104 1.73 4.69 -5.08
CA SER A 104 1.01 5.93 -4.79
C SER A 104 1.74 7.13 -5.34
N LYS A 105 1.22 8.35 -5.16
CA LYS A 105 1.88 9.59 -5.60
C LYS A 105 3.31 9.75 -5.07
N SER A 106 3.60 9.20 -3.90
CA SER A 106 4.88 9.36 -3.21
C SER A 106 5.65 8.06 -2.99
N LYS A 107 5.11 6.90 -3.40
CA LYS A 107 5.71 5.59 -3.12
C LYS A 107 5.77 4.71 -4.36
N VAL A 108 6.92 4.12 -4.57
CA VAL A 108 7.20 3.07 -5.55
C VAL A 108 7.39 1.75 -4.82
N ALA A 109 6.67 0.73 -5.22
CA ALA A 109 6.84 -0.64 -4.76
C ALA A 109 7.96 -1.30 -5.57
N ASN A 110 9.06 -1.65 -4.92
CA ASN A 110 10.19 -2.34 -5.51
C ASN A 110 10.16 -3.80 -5.07
N LEU A 111 9.99 -4.71 -6.02
CA LEU A 111 9.91 -6.16 -5.77
C LEU A 111 11.28 -6.80 -5.92
N ILE A 112 11.75 -7.41 -4.85
CA ILE A 112 13.06 -8.05 -4.72
C ILE A 112 12.84 -9.53 -4.42
N GLN A 113 13.69 -10.38 -4.95
CA GLN A 113 13.68 -11.82 -4.65
C GLN A 113 14.96 -12.18 -3.87
N VAL A 114 14.79 -12.85 -2.74
CA VAL A 114 15.85 -13.37 -1.89
C VAL A 114 15.71 -14.87 -1.80
N ARG A 115 16.81 -15.60 -2.03
CA ARG A 115 16.86 -17.06 -2.01
C ARG A 115 17.78 -17.62 -0.95
N HIS A 116 18.70 -16.81 -0.48
CA HIS A 116 19.72 -17.21 0.46
C HIS A 116 19.97 -16.11 1.51
N ARG A 117 20.43 -16.52 2.69
CA ARG A 117 20.74 -15.62 3.80
C ARG A 117 21.72 -14.50 3.42
N ASP A 118 22.74 -14.82 2.61
CA ASP A 118 23.78 -13.86 2.21
C ASP A 118 23.23 -12.73 1.33
N GLU A 119 22.06 -12.90 0.73
CA GLU A 119 21.39 -11.83 -0.02
C GLU A 119 20.71 -10.81 0.90
N VAL A 120 20.61 -11.12 2.21
CA VAL A 120 20.07 -10.20 3.23
C VAL A 120 21.21 -9.36 3.83
N GLU A 121 21.87 -8.64 2.99
CA GLU A 121 22.97 -7.72 3.30
C GLU A 121 22.81 -6.43 2.49
N SER A 122 23.78 -5.51 2.61
CA SER A 122 23.81 -4.33 1.73
C SER A 122 23.87 -4.77 0.26
N PRO A 123 23.10 -4.19 -0.64
CA PRO A 123 22.30 -2.96 -0.48
C PRO A 123 20.85 -3.18 0.00
N LEU A 124 20.38 -4.42 0.16
CA LEU A 124 18.99 -4.69 0.56
C LEU A 124 18.66 -4.07 1.93
N THR A 125 19.53 -4.28 2.90
CA THR A 125 19.36 -3.75 4.27
C THR A 125 19.31 -2.22 4.29
N ASP A 126 20.09 -1.56 3.43
CA ASP A 126 20.09 -0.11 3.29
C ASP A 126 18.75 0.40 2.74
N TRP A 127 18.17 -0.31 1.78
CA TRP A 127 16.85 0.04 1.22
C TRP A 127 15.72 -0.16 2.23
N LEU A 128 15.83 -1.18 3.08
CA LEU A 128 14.87 -1.41 4.16
C LEU A 128 14.95 -0.32 5.22
N GLN A 129 16.17 0.09 5.61
CA GLN A 129 16.40 1.20 6.52
C GLN A 129 15.87 2.51 5.92
N GLU A 130 16.19 2.81 4.66
CA GLU A 130 15.66 3.98 3.95
C GLU A 130 14.12 3.99 3.96
N ALA A 131 13.49 2.85 3.71
CA ALA A 131 12.04 2.74 3.72
C ALA A 131 11.44 2.93 5.12
N TYR A 132 12.11 2.42 6.15
CA TYR A 132 11.74 2.63 7.55
C TYR A 132 11.79 4.11 7.93
N ASP A 133 12.88 4.81 7.58
CA ASP A 133 13.09 6.23 7.88
C ASP A 133 12.13 7.13 7.06
N PHE A 134 11.92 6.81 5.80
CA PHE A 134 10.99 7.53 4.93
C PHE A 134 9.58 7.61 5.50
N ASN A 135 9.10 6.53 6.14
CA ASN A 135 7.76 6.52 6.76
C ASN A 135 7.65 7.40 8.01
N VAL A 136 8.76 7.84 8.59
CA VAL A 136 8.78 8.83 9.68
C VAL A 136 8.69 10.24 9.11
N VAL A 137 9.53 10.54 8.13
CA VAL A 137 9.67 11.88 7.52
C VAL A 137 8.43 12.29 6.75
N ALA A 138 7.78 11.36 6.05
CA ALA A 138 6.57 11.61 5.26
C ALA A 138 5.38 12.13 6.09
N GLN A 139 5.46 12.10 7.41
CA GLN A 139 4.40 12.59 8.30
C GLN A 139 4.73 13.94 8.97
N VAL A 140 5.95 14.42 8.83
CA VAL A 140 6.38 15.74 9.35
C VAL A 140 6.21 16.82 8.28
N ALA A 141 5.85 16.48 7.05
CA ALA A 141 5.52 17.48 6.04
C ALA A 141 4.32 18.30 6.53
N PRO A 142 4.46 19.64 6.73
CA PRO A 142 3.37 20.48 7.21
C PRO A 142 2.20 20.37 6.22
N MET A 143 1.01 20.15 6.74
CA MET A 143 -0.22 20.34 5.98
C MET A 143 -0.15 21.75 5.38
N LYS A 144 0.08 21.86 4.07
CA LYS A 144 -0.16 23.11 3.36
C LYS A 144 -1.61 23.48 3.62
N GLY A 145 -1.79 24.55 4.38
CA GLY A 145 -3.08 25.05 4.80
C GLY A 145 -4.03 25.09 3.61
N ARG A 146 -5.16 24.46 3.81
CA ARG A 146 -6.32 24.61 2.94
C ARG A 146 -6.59 26.12 2.91
N PRO A 147 -6.61 26.79 1.74
CA PRO A 147 -6.99 28.18 1.68
C PRO A 147 -8.42 28.29 2.23
N THR A 148 -8.55 28.94 3.36
CA THR A 148 -9.86 29.35 3.90
C THR A 148 -10.41 30.39 2.93
N ASN A 149 -11.39 29.98 2.15
CA ASN A 149 -12.16 30.89 1.29
C ASN A 149 -13.13 31.67 2.18
N THR A 150 -12.61 32.68 2.85
CA THR A 150 -13.39 33.73 3.50
C THR A 150 -13.54 34.89 2.50
N GLY A 151 -14.68 34.99 1.91
CA GLY A 151 -14.98 36.15 1.08
C GLY A 151 -16.10 35.94 0.06
N ARG A 152 -17.28 35.68 0.54
CA ARG A 152 -18.46 35.87 -0.29
C ARG A 152 -19.37 36.91 0.36
N SER A 153 -19.16 38.18 -0.01
CA SER A 153 -20.13 39.26 0.21
C SER A 153 -21.27 39.15 -0.80
N PRO A 154 -22.50 39.43 -0.39
CA PRO A 154 -23.65 39.37 -1.25
C PRO A 154 -23.89 40.73 -1.92
N ALA A 155 -23.98 40.75 -3.23
CA ALA A 155 -24.57 41.91 -3.92
C ALA A 155 -25.20 41.50 -5.23
N THR A 156 -26.50 41.68 -5.26
CA THR A 156 -27.34 42.35 -6.24
C THR A 156 -27.94 41.53 -7.36
N LEU A 157 -29.22 41.25 -7.17
CA LEU A 157 -30.20 40.94 -8.20
C LEU A 157 -30.18 42.03 -9.32
N LYS A 158 -30.12 41.59 -10.56
CA LYS A 158 -30.85 42.28 -11.67
C LYS A 158 -31.34 41.25 -12.68
N ALA A 159 -32.64 41.19 -12.78
CA ALA A 159 -33.41 40.50 -13.80
C ALA A 159 -33.31 41.25 -15.14
N THR A 160 -33.30 40.52 -16.25
CA THR A 160 -33.96 40.82 -17.54
C THR A 160 -33.72 39.65 -18.48
N ARG A 161 -34.73 38.93 -18.79
CA ARG A 161 -35.64 38.93 -19.94
C ARG A 161 -35.09 38.32 -21.23
N ALA A 162 -35.66 37.15 -21.56
CA ALA A 162 -36.20 36.74 -22.88
C ALA A 162 -35.31 36.70 -24.13
N GLY A 163 -35.34 35.57 -24.77
CA GLY A 163 -34.88 35.35 -26.13
C GLY A 163 -35.07 33.92 -26.61
N ALA A 164 -36.21 33.69 -27.24
CA ALA A 164 -36.57 32.44 -27.89
C ALA A 164 -35.72 32.20 -29.16
N GLY A 165 -35.48 30.97 -29.51
CA GLY A 165 -34.86 30.61 -30.78
C GLY A 165 -34.83 29.09 -31.03
N LYS A 166 -35.92 28.58 -31.58
CA LYS A 166 -36.09 27.28 -32.25
C LYS A 166 -35.11 27.07 -33.41
N LYS A 167 -34.73 25.81 -33.64
CA LYS A 167 -34.81 25.00 -34.87
C LYS A 167 -33.70 23.95 -34.79
N LYS A 168 -34.00 22.70 -34.82
CA LYS A 168 -34.57 21.75 -35.76
C LYS A 168 -33.53 21.19 -36.75
N ALA A 169 -33.56 19.91 -36.78
CA ALA A 169 -33.30 18.96 -37.86
C ALA A 169 -31.84 18.44 -37.97
N GLU A 170 -31.57 17.21 -37.90
CA GLU A 170 -32.07 16.00 -38.56
C GLU A 170 -31.03 15.45 -39.55
N ARG A 171 -30.92 14.15 -39.50
CA ARG A 171 -30.44 13.21 -40.52
C ARG A 171 -28.96 12.87 -40.56
N ALA A 172 -28.63 11.70 -40.49
CA ALA A 172 -28.95 10.37 -41.01
C ALA A 172 -27.63 9.77 -41.51
N ALA A 173 -27.31 8.66 -41.00
CA ALA A 173 -27.27 7.33 -41.61
C ALA A 173 -26.37 7.16 -42.85
N ALA A 174 -25.72 6.06 -42.82
CA ALA A 174 -25.27 5.11 -43.81
C ALA A 174 -23.77 4.91 -43.81
N LYS A 175 -23.29 3.73 -43.65
CA LYS A 175 -23.41 2.41 -44.24
C LYS A 175 -22.09 2.01 -44.93
N LYS A 176 -21.61 0.85 -44.51
CA LYS A 176 -20.85 -0.12 -45.31
C LYS A 176 -19.46 0.30 -45.89
N ARG A 177 -18.43 -0.34 -45.51
CA ARG A 177 -17.91 -1.66 -45.97
C ARG A 177 -16.82 -2.12 -45.06
#